data_8f1acb4bc92ab60304ad07dddbefaeaa
#
_entry.id   8f1acb4bc92ab60304ad07dddbefaeaa
#
_cell.length_a   1.000
_cell.length_b   1.000
_cell.length_c   1.000
_cell.angle_alpha   90.00
_cell.angle_beta   90.00
_cell.angle_gamma   90.00
#
_symmetry.space_group_name_H-M   'P 1'
#
loop_
_entity.id
_entity.type
_entity.pdbx_description
1 polymer ?
#
loop_
_entity_poly.entity_id
_entity_poly.type
_entity_poly.pdbx_seq_one_letter_code
_entity_poly.pdbx_strand_id
1 'polypeptide(L)'
;MQLLNIGYGNTVMVERVVAVINTGSAPARKLKDLAKNSQRLIDVTEGRRNRSIIITDSNHVILSSVQPDTIGQRLAALQEEYHLAEHREVIKEEEK
;
A
#
# COMPACT_ATOMS: atom_id res chain seq x y z
N MET A 1 8.09 -5.67 10.71
CA MET A 1 6.83 -5.17 10.14
C MET A 1 7.02 -3.73 9.70
N GLN A 2 6.70 -3.43 8.45
CA GLN A 2 6.76 -2.07 7.93
C GLN A 2 5.35 -1.57 7.65
N LEU A 3 5.10 -0.30 7.97
CA LEU A 3 3.81 0.33 7.76
C LEU A 3 3.92 1.40 6.67
N LEU A 4 3.00 1.33 5.72
CA LEU A 4 2.90 2.27 4.62
C LEU A 4 1.79 3.26 4.91
N ASN A 5 2.11 4.55 4.90
CA ASN A 5 1.13 5.62 5.07
C ASN A 5 0.29 5.76 3.79
N ILE A 6 -1.03 5.63 3.93
CA ILE A 6 -1.98 5.72 2.82
C ILE A 6 -2.97 6.87 2.97
N GLY A 7 -2.63 7.84 3.84
CA GLY A 7 -3.38 9.08 4.01
C GLY A 7 -4.23 9.14 5.26
N TYR A 8 -4.39 10.33 5.78
CA TYR A 8 -5.24 10.64 6.95
C TYR A 8 -4.94 9.79 8.18
N GLY A 9 -3.65 9.50 8.42
CA GLY A 9 -3.25 8.71 9.58
C GLY A 9 -3.49 7.21 9.44
N ASN A 10 -3.92 6.74 8.26
CA ASN A 10 -4.13 5.32 8.00
C ASN A 10 -2.86 4.69 7.46
N THR A 11 -2.60 3.47 7.90
CA THR A 11 -1.45 2.70 7.43
C THR A 11 -1.88 1.29 7.06
N VAL A 12 -1.08 0.68 6.18
CA VAL A 12 -1.25 -0.73 5.80
C VAL A 12 0.09 -1.44 5.97
N MET A 13 0.06 -2.70 6.34
CA MET A 13 1.28 -3.51 6.43
C MET A 13 1.80 -3.80 5.03
N VAL A 14 3.05 -3.40 4.76
CA VAL A 14 3.67 -3.57 3.45
C VAL A 14 3.65 -5.04 3.02
N GLU A 15 3.91 -5.95 3.95
CA GLU A 15 3.97 -7.38 3.69
C GLU A 15 2.64 -7.98 3.26
N ARG A 16 1.53 -7.27 3.48
CA ARG A 16 0.19 -7.75 3.15
C ARG A 16 -0.36 -7.11 1.88
N VAL A 17 0.37 -6.20 1.25
CA VAL A 17 -0.04 -5.53 0.02
C VAL A 17 0.35 -6.38 -1.18
N VAL A 18 -0.63 -6.69 -2.03
CA VAL A 18 -0.42 -7.45 -3.27
C VAL A 18 -0.24 -6.51 -4.45
N ALA A 19 -1.06 -5.45 -4.52
CA ALA A 19 -1.05 -4.54 -5.65
C ALA A 19 -1.54 -3.15 -5.25
N VAL A 20 -1.04 -2.15 -5.96
CA VAL A 20 -1.54 -0.77 -5.90
C VAL A 20 -1.89 -0.39 -7.33
N ILE A 21 -3.15 -0.06 -7.58
CA ILE A 21 -3.61 0.22 -8.94
C ILE A 21 -4.24 1.60 -9.04
N ASN A 22 -4.22 2.14 -10.26
CA ASN A 22 -4.88 3.39 -10.61
C ASN A 22 -6.40 3.21 -10.61
N THR A 23 -7.09 4.31 -10.33
CA THR A 23 -8.54 4.40 -10.46
C THR A 23 -8.90 4.88 -11.87
N GLY A 24 -10.18 4.80 -12.22
CA GLY A 24 -10.70 5.37 -13.46
C GLY A 24 -10.81 4.42 -14.64
N SER A 25 -10.22 3.23 -14.55
CA SER A 25 -10.41 2.20 -15.59
C SER A 25 -11.67 1.39 -15.31
N ALA A 26 -12.22 0.76 -16.34
CA ALA A 26 -13.38 -0.13 -16.18
C ALA A 26 -13.07 -1.32 -15.25
N PRO A 27 -11.92 -2.00 -15.39
CA PRO A 27 -11.55 -3.06 -14.43
C PRO A 27 -11.45 -2.58 -12.99
N ALA A 28 -10.90 -1.38 -12.76
CA ALA A 28 -10.78 -0.82 -11.42
C ALA A 28 -12.15 -0.57 -10.79
N ARG A 29 -13.08 -0.01 -11.56
CA ARG A 29 -14.44 0.23 -11.09
C ARG A 29 -15.17 -1.07 -10.77
N LYS A 30 -15.00 -2.07 -11.62
CA LYS A 30 -15.60 -3.40 -11.40
C LYS A 30 -15.07 -4.03 -10.12
N LEU A 31 -13.78 -3.96 -9.90
CA LEU A 31 -13.15 -4.48 -8.68
C LEU A 31 -13.70 -3.81 -7.42
N LYS A 32 -13.83 -2.49 -7.47
CA LYS A 32 -14.40 -1.71 -6.37
C LYS A 32 -15.84 -2.12 -6.07
N ASP A 33 -16.68 -2.26 -7.11
CA ASP A 33 -18.08 -2.63 -6.95
C ASP A 33 -18.22 -4.04 -6.38
N LEU A 34 -17.43 -4.99 -6.87
CA LEU A 34 -17.42 -6.36 -6.34
C LEU A 34 -17.02 -6.40 -4.86
N ALA A 35 -16.01 -5.64 -4.49
CA ALA A 35 -15.55 -5.57 -3.10
C ALA A 35 -16.61 -4.94 -2.20
N LYS A 36 -17.29 -3.90 -2.68
CA LYS A 36 -18.39 -3.25 -1.97
C LYS A 36 -19.53 -4.23 -1.70
N ASN A 37 -19.92 -4.99 -2.73
CA ASN A 37 -21.02 -5.94 -2.63
C ASN A 37 -20.70 -7.11 -1.69
N SER A 38 -19.46 -7.48 -1.53
CA SER A 38 -19.02 -8.56 -0.65
C SER A 38 -18.43 -8.07 0.67
N GLN A 39 -18.64 -6.79 0.99
CA GLN A 39 -18.21 -6.19 2.26
C GLN A 39 -16.68 -6.29 2.50
N ARG A 40 -15.90 -6.18 1.43
CA ARG A 40 -14.43 -6.18 1.47
C ARG A 40 -13.81 -4.83 1.12
N LEU A 41 -14.66 -3.81 0.94
CA LEU A 41 -14.20 -2.46 0.59
C LEU A 41 -13.93 -1.66 1.85
N ILE A 42 -12.75 -1.07 1.92
CA ILE A 42 -12.36 -0.16 3.01
C ILE A 42 -12.03 1.20 2.38
N ASP A 43 -12.78 2.22 2.73
CA ASP A 43 -12.60 3.56 2.19
C ASP A 43 -11.94 4.45 3.25
N VAL A 44 -10.70 4.86 3.00
CA VAL A 44 -9.94 5.75 3.90
C VAL A 44 -9.70 7.12 3.25
N THR A 45 -10.53 7.51 2.29
CA THR A 45 -10.38 8.76 1.56
C THR A 45 -10.90 9.99 2.30
N GLU A 46 -11.61 9.82 3.40
CA GLU A 46 -12.22 10.91 4.16
C GLU A 46 -13.11 11.81 3.27
N GLY A 47 -13.88 11.20 2.37
CA GLY A 47 -14.75 11.92 1.45
C GLY A 47 -14.04 12.57 0.29
N ARG A 48 -12.72 12.41 0.16
CA ARG A 48 -11.95 12.89 -0.98
C ARG A 48 -12.04 11.92 -2.15
N ARG A 49 -11.60 12.37 -3.32
CA ARG A 49 -11.54 11.51 -4.50
C ARG A 49 -10.57 10.36 -4.27
N ASN A 50 -11.00 9.15 -4.60
CA ASN A 50 -10.11 7.99 -4.58
C ASN A 50 -9.14 8.09 -5.77
N ARG A 51 -7.84 7.96 -5.47
CA ARG A 51 -6.77 8.05 -6.48
C ARG A 51 -6.00 6.75 -6.62
N SER A 52 -6.03 5.91 -5.59
CA SER A 52 -5.38 4.60 -5.59
C SER A 52 -6.29 3.55 -5.01
N ILE A 53 -6.14 2.33 -5.50
CA ILE A 53 -6.78 1.14 -4.96
C ILE A 53 -5.68 0.21 -4.50
N ILE A 54 -5.69 -0.15 -3.21
CA ILE A 54 -4.69 -1.03 -2.60
C ILE A 54 -5.35 -2.37 -2.34
N ILE A 55 -4.77 -3.43 -2.87
CA ILE A 55 -5.27 -4.79 -2.72
C ILE A 55 -4.36 -5.54 -1.74
N THR A 56 -4.96 -6.16 -0.74
CA THR A 56 -4.25 -6.96 0.25
C THR A 56 -4.43 -8.45 -0.02
N ASP A 57 -3.57 -9.26 0.58
CA ASP A 57 -3.66 -10.72 0.45
C ASP A 57 -4.87 -11.32 1.18
N SER A 58 -5.54 -10.53 2.00
CA SER A 58 -6.81 -10.89 2.63
C SER A 58 -8.03 -10.59 1.76
N ASN A 59 -7.83 -10.22 0.50
CA ASN A 59 -8.86 -9.84 -0.46
C ASN A 59 -9.59 -8.54 -0.10
N HIS A 60 -9.00 -7.71 0.74
CA HIS A 60 -9.57 -6.39 0.99
C HIS A 60 -9.13 -5.42 -0.10
N VAL A 61 -10.05 -4.52 -0.44
CA VAL A 61 -9.82 -3.46 -1.43
C VAL A 61 -9.92 -2.14 -0.69
N ILE A 62 -8.80 -1.42 -0.61
CA ILE A 62 -8.71 -0.17 0.16
C ILE A 62 -8.65 1.00 -0.82
N LEU A 63 -9.55 1.96 -0.65
CA LEU A 63 -9.55 3.19 -1.44
C LEU A 63 -8.74 4.25 -0.71
N SER A 64 -7.76 4.83 -1.39
CA SER A 64 -6.89 5.89 -0.85
C SER A 64 -6.99 7.14 -1.71
N SER A 65 -6.90 8.31 -1.09
CA SER A 65 -6.80 9.59 -1.78
C SER A 65 -5.37 9.93 -2.22
N VAL A 66 -4.40 9.10 -1.83
CA VAL A 66 -2.99 9.31 -2.19
C VAL A 66 -2.74 8.77 -3.59
N GLN A 67 -1.98 9.51 -4.41
CA GLN A 67 -1.64 9.11 -5.77
C GLN A 67 -0.83 7.81 -5.77
N PRO A 68 -1.02 6.93 -6.76
CA PRO A 68 -0.23 5.69 -6.86
C PRO A 68 1.28 5.93 -6.91
N ASP A 69 1.71 6.97 -7.61
CA ASP A 69 3.13 7.33 -7.69
C ASP A 69 3.70 7.66 -6.31
N THR A 70 2.93 8.39 -5.50
CA THR A 70 3.34 8.73 -4.14
C THR A 70 3.44 7.47 -3.26
N ILE A 71 2.48 6.56 -3.39
CA ILE A 71 2.52 5.28 -2.69
C ILE A 71 3.74 4.48 -3.11
N GLY A 72 4.02 4.44 -4.41
CA GLY A 72 5.20 3.76 -4.94
C GLY A 72 6.50 4.32 -4.40
N GLN A 73 6.61 5.65 -4.29
CA GLN A 73 7.78 6.31 -3.72
C GLN A 73 7.95 5.95 -2.24
N ARG A 74 6.85 5.92 -1.49
CA ARG A 74 6.87 5.54 -0.07
C ARG A 74 7.29 4.09 0.13
N LEU A 75 6.81 3.19 -0.73
CA LEU A 75 7.22 1.78 -0.73
C LEU A 75 8.71 1.64 -1.02
N ALA A 76 9.20 2.33 -2.04
CA ALA A 76 10.62 2.29 -2.40
C ALA A 76 11.50 2.79 -1.26
N ALA A 77 11.10 3.85 -0.57
CA ALA A 77 11.83 4.39 0.58
C ALA A 77 11.91 3.37 1.72
N LEU A 78 10.82 2.67 2.00
CA LEU A 78 10.79 1.62 3.03
C LEU A 78 11.69 0.45 2.69
N GLN A 79 11.68 0.01 1.43
CA GLN A 79 12.55 -1.06 0.95
C GLN A 79 14.03 -0.68 1.03
N GLU A 80 14.34 0.56 0.71
CA GLU A 80 15.71 1.08 0.80
C GLU A 80 16.20 1.10 2.23
N GLU A 81 15.39 1.55 3.18
CA GLU A 81 15.71 1.52 4.60
C GLU A 81 15.99 0.10 5.09
N TYR A 82 15.18 -0.85 4.68
CA TYR A 82 15.35 -2.25 5.03
C TYR A 82 16.67 -2.79 4.48
N HIS A 83 16.99 -2.48 3.23
CA HIS A 83 18.23 -2.89 2.58
C HIS A 83 19.46 -2.33 3.29
N LEU A 84 19.43 -1.06 3.67
CA LEU A 84 20.52 -0.43 4.40
C LEU A 84 20.72 -1.07 5.77
N ALA A 85 19.66 -1.39 6.47
CA ALA A 85 19.74 -2.06 7.77
C ALA A 85 20.37 -3.45 7.66
N GLU A 86 19.97 -4.25 6.67
CA GLU A 86 20.55 -5.56 6.41
C GLU A 86 22.03 -5.46 6.09
N HIS A 87 22.40 -4.51 5.26
CA HIS A 87 23.80 -4.29 4.87
C HIS A 87 24.68 -3.92 6.06
N ARG A 88 24.17 -3.10 6.97
CA ARG A 88 24.87 -2.72 8.19
C ARG A 88 25.10 -3.91 9.12
N GLU A 89 24.12 -4.80 9.24
CA GLU A 89 24.24 -6.01 10.05
C GLU A 89 25.31 -6.94 9.49
N VAL A 90 25.34 -7.14 8.18
CA VAL A 90 26.36 -7.95 7.52
C VAL A 90 27.76 -7.40 7.74
N ILE A 91 27.94 -6.08 7.63
CA ILE A 91 29.22 -5.43 7.88
C ILE A 91 29.69 -5.65 9.33
N LYS A 92 28.79 -5.54 10.29
CA LYS A 92 29.12 -5.79 11.70
C LYS A 92 29.59 -7.22 11.95
N GLU A 93 28.98 -8.19 11.30
CA GLU A 93 29.39 -9.59 11.40
C GLU A 93 30.79 -9.82 10.81
N GLU A 94 31.11 -9.16 9.71
CA GLU A 94 32.44 -9.25 9.08
C GLU A 94 33.55 -8.65 9.93
N GLU A 95 33.26 -7.65 10.76
CA GLU A 95 34.23 -7.01 11.64
C GLU A 95 34.57 -7.86 12.86
N LYS A 96 33.85 -8.88 13.14
CA LYS A 96 34.11 -9.83 14.21
C LYS A 96 35.12 -10.89 13.80
#